data_4223ac9cc625d0a8ccdfd51a8253fde8
#
_entry.id   4223ac9cc625d0a8ccdfd51a8253fde8
#
_cell.length_a   1.000
_cell.length_b   1.000
_cell.length_c   1.000
_cell.angle_alpha   90.00
_cell.angle_beta   90.00
_cell.angle_gamma   90.00
#
_symmetry.space_group_name_H-M   'P 1'
#
loop_
_entity.id
_entity.type
_entity.pdbx_description
1 polymer ?
#
loop_
_entity_poly.entity_id
_entity_poly.type
_entity_poly.pdbx_seq_one_letter_code
_entity_poly.pdbx_strand_id
1 'polypeptide(L)'
;MSDEQHIGNDKSRYLNAPKRTEVGHRSGLAGLKTAPRIKKLFTLHKGRRLEAEHVIVPAQRVEKETLVHPANPRNQEALTDYSVRDILKQIEERGVDTEGIAVKRDGVYLLIEGSRRRFCCIKAEKDLPLWVLPDELTEDDINSIISAAQTSRKFSYREVGFQFIKKMEEKGFSTNEELAAYLGISHVSVAKR
;
A
#
# COMPACT_ATOMS: atom_id res chain seq x y z
N MET A 1 -56.23 20.26 53.35
CA MET A 1 -56.28 18.81 53.08
C MET A 1 -55.29 18.61 51.94
N SER A 2 -54.09 18.19 52.31
CA SER A 2 -52.91 18.09 51.47
C SER A 2 -52.49 16.65 51.42
N ASP A 3 -52.56 16.00 50.28
CA ASP A 3 -52.04 14.63 50.08
C ASP A 3 -50.61 14.73 49.52
N GLU A 4 -49.64 14.49 50.38
CA GLU A 4 -48.26 14.26 50.03
C GLU A 4 -48.10 12.78 49.61
N GLN A 5 -47.83 12.56 48.30
CA GLN A 5 -47.43 11.24 47.80
C GLN A 5 -45.93 11.02 48.03
N HIS A 6 -45.66 10.12 48.90
CA HIS A 6 -44.34 9.60 49.30
C HIS A 6 -43.77 8.74 48.15
N ILE A 7 -42.75 9.22 47.43
CA ILE A 7 -42.01 8.44 46.41
C ILE A 7 -40.99 7.58 47.16
N GLY A 8 -41.30 6.30 47.33
CA GLY A 8 -40.40 5.30 47.91
C GLY A 8 -39.19 5.03 47.00
N ASN A 9 -38.02 5.31 47.53
CA ASN A 9 -36.73 5.10 46.88
C ASN A 9 -36.33 3.61 47.01
N ASP A 10 -36.71 2.80 46.03
CA ASP A 10 -36.40 1.35 46.01
C ASP A 10 -34.93 1.09 45.67
N LYS A 11 -34.06 1.03 46.67
CA LYS A 11 -32.65 0.68 46.60
C LYS A 11 -32.34 -0.81 46.48
N SER A 12 -33.35 -1.67 46.38
CA SER A 12 -33.16 -3.11 46.42
C SER A 12 -32.72 -3.76 45.09
N ARG A 13 -32.74 -3.02 43.98
CA ARG A 13 -32.43 -3.59 42.64
C ARG A 13 -30.95 -3.75 42.30
N TYR A 14 -30.03 -3.28 43.16
CA TYR A 14 -28.60 -3.35 42.88
C TYR A 14 -27.80 -4.38 43.69
N LEU A 15 -28.48 -5.21 44.46
CA LEU A 15 -27.81 -6.16 45.37
C LEU A 15 -27.52 -7.55 44.78
N ASN A 16 -27.85 -7.81 43.52
CA ASN A 16 -27.60 -9.09 42.85
C ASN A 16 -26.64 -8.97 41.66
N ALA A 17 -25.57 -8.19 41.78
CA ALA A 17 -24.47 -8.29 40.85
C ALA A 17 -23.69 -9.60 41.09
N PRO A 18 -23.44 -10.45 40.07
CA PRO A 18 -22.68 -11.67 40.24
C PRO A 18 -21.29 -11.33 40.74
N LYS A 19 -20.84 -12.02 41.80
CA LYS A 19 -19.49 -11.89 42.36
C LYS A 19 -18.48 -12.18 41.25
N ARG A 20 -17.60 -11.21 41.00
CA ARG A 20 -16.46 -11.31 40.09
C ARG A 20 -15.58 -12.46 40.58
N THR A 21 -15.60 -13.60 39.88
CA THR A 21 -14.67 -14.70 40.13
C THR A 21 -13.26 -14.17 39.79
N GLU A 22 -12.36 -14.25 40.76
CA GLU A 22 -10.94 -13.96 40.58
C GLU A 22 -10.40 -14.89 39.50
N VAL A 23 -10.08 -14.30 38.34
CA VAL A 23 -9.35 -14.99 37.25
C VAL A 23 -7.92 -15.13 37.73
N GLY A 24 -7.54 -16.31 38.15
CA GLY A 24 -6.18 -16.63 38.56
C GLY A 24 -5.20 -16.25 37.46
N HIS A 25 -4.15 -15.52 37.79
CA HIS A 25 -2.99 -15.26 36.98
C HIS A 25 -2.37 -16.58 36.51
N ARG A 26 -2.76 -17.06 35.35
CA ARG A 26 -2.00 -18.06 34.62
C ARG A 26 -0.92 -17.31 33.81
N SER A 27 0.27 -17.22 34.36
CA SER A 27 1.48 -16.95 33.65
C SER A 27 1.74 -18.07 32.62
N GLY A 28 1.26 -17.89 31.42
CA GLY A 28 1.43 -18.82 30.32
C GLY A 28 1.47 -18.06 29.01
N LEU A 29 2.64 -17.48 28.67
CA LEU A 29 2.96 -16.92 27.35
C LEU A 29 3.07 -17.99 26.26
N ALA A 30 2.58 -19.21 26.50
CA ALA A 30 2.55 -20.29 25.53
C ALA A 30 1.20 -20.32 24.85
N GLY A 31 1.07 -19.64 23.71
CA GLY A 31 -0.10 -19.74 22.84
C GLY A 31 -0.73 -18.45 22.36
N LEU A 32 0.03 -17.38 22.18
CA LEU A 32 -0.38 -16.31 21.28
C LEU A 32 -0.47 -16.93 19.88
N LYS A 33 -1.65 -17.48 19.54
CA LYS A 33 -1.99 -17.74 18.14
C LYS A 33 -1.80 -16.42 17.43
N THR A 34 -0.77 -16.34 16.54
CA THR A 34 -0.58 -15.20 15.65
C THR A 34 -1.94 -14.90 15.03
N ALA A 35 -2.39 -13.66 15.14
CA ALA A 35 -3.64 -13.22 14.52
C ALA A 35 -3.66 -13.69 13.06
N PRO A 36 -4.81 -14.19 12.54
CA PRO A 36 -4.88 -14.67 11.17
C PRO A 36 -4.41 -13.55 10.23
N ARG A 37 -3.38 -13.84 9.45
CA ARG A 37 -2.87 -12.88 8.45
C ARG A 37 -3.94 -12.68 7.40
N ILE A 38 -4.30 -11.43 7.15
CA ILE A 38 -5.24 -11.10 6.08
C ILE A 38 -4.53 -11.37 4.76
N LYS A 39 -5.19 -12.11 3.87
CA LYS A 39 -4.64 -12.52 2.59
C LYS A 39 -5.54 -12.10 1.45
N LYS A 40 -4.94 -11.82 0.29
CA LYS A 40 -5.62 -11.44 -0.95
C LYS A 40 -5.01 -12.17 -2.13
N LEU A 41 -5.86 -12.70 -3.00
CA LEU A 41 -5.44 -13.37 -4.21
C LEU A 41 -5.26 -12.34 -5.34
N PHE A 42 -4.06 -12.25 -5.90
CA PHE A 42 -3.74 -11.44 -7.07
C PHE A 42 -3.72 -12.31 -8.32
N THR A 43 -4.36 -11.84 -9.38
CA THR A 43 -4.25 -12.43 -10.71
C THR A 43 -3.20 -11.67 -11.50
N LEU A 44 -2.15 -12.36 -11.91
CA LEU A 44 -0.97 -11.83 -12.57
C LEU A 44 -0.96 -12.18 -14.07
N HIS A 45 0.19 -12.00 -14.73
CA HIS A 45 0.36 -12.31 -16.14
C HIS A 45 -0.12 -13.74 -16.49
N LYS A 46 -0.76 -13.91 -17.64
CA LYS A 46 -1.34 -15.20 -18.13
C LYS A 46 -2.26 -15.91 -17.13
N GLY A 47 -2.91 -15.15 -16.22
CA GLY A 47 -3.85 -15.72 -15.25
C GLY A 47 -3.19 -16.43 -14.06
N ARG A 48 -1.88 -16.33 -13.89
CA ARG A 48 -1.16 -16.82 -12.72
C ARG A 48 -1.74 -16.16 -11.47
N ARG A 49 -1.95 -16.93 -10.41
CA ARG A 49 -2.52 -16.44 -9.16
C ARG A 49 -1.53 -16.59 -8.03
N LEU A 50 -1.30 -15.54 -7.29
CA LEU A 50 -0.47 -15.54 -6.08
C LEU A 50 -1.23 -14.89 -4.92
N GLU A 51 -0.98 -15.43 -3.74
CA GLU A 51 -1.55 -14.94 -2.50
C GLU A 51 -0.61 -13.88 -1.89
N ALA A 52 -1.12 -12.69 -1.62
CA ALA A 52 -0.42 -11.62 -0.92
C ALA A 52 -0.86 -11.55 0.53
N GLU A 53 0.07 -11.25 1.42
CA GLU A 53 -0.21 -10.96 2.83
C GLU A 53 -0.38 -9.47 3.07
N HIS A 54 -1.35 -9.08 3.89
CA HIS A 54 -1.50 -7.70 4.33
C HIS A 54 -0.50 -7.39 5.45
N VAL A 55 0.27 -6.33 5.25
CA VAL A 55 1.27 -5.85 6.21
C VAL A 55 1.10 -4.35 6.41
N ILE A 56 1.12 -3.90 7.64
CA ILE A 56 1.17 -2.47 7.97
C ILE A 56 2.59 -2.17 8.45
N VAL A 57 3.31 -1.34 7.70
CA VAL A 57 4.64 -0.86 8.09
C VAL A 57 4.44 0.39 8.95
N PRO A 58 4.85 0.36 10.24
CA PRO A 58 4.71 1.51 11.13
C PRO A 58 5.44 2.74 10.62
N ALA A 59 4.89 3.93 10.86
CA ALA A 59 5.42 5.21 10.37
C ALA A 59 6.94 5.37 10.54
N GLN A 60 7.46 5.07 11.74
CA GLN A 60 8.87 5.21 12.08
C GLN A 60 9.80 4.24 11.32
N ARG A 61 9.20 3.21 10.68
CA ARG A 61 9.92 2.16 9.96
C ARG A 61 9.78 2.27 8.44
N VAL A 62 8.82 3.09 7.95
CA VAL A 62 8.55 3.22 6.50
C VAL A 62 9.80 3.58 5.73
N GLU A 63 10.54 4.59 6.15
CA GLU A 63 11.74 5.04 5.44
C GLU A 63 12.83 3.96 5.39
N LYS A 64 13.05 3.26 6.51
CA LYS A 64 14.15 2.29 6.69
C LYS A 64 13.85 0.91 6.10
N GLU A 65 12.58 0.47 6.17
CA GLU A 65 12.19 -0.88 5.80
C GLU A 65 11.51 -0.96 4.44
N THR A 66 11.36 0.17 3.74
CA THR A 66 10.75 0.17 2.42
C THR A 66 11.64 0.88 1.40
N LEU A 67 11.71 0.33 0.20
CA LEU A 67 12.34 0.94 -0.97
C LEU A 67 11.38 0.83 -2.16
N VAL A 68 11.65 1.57 -3.21
CA VAL A 68 10.90 1.43 -4.47
C VAL A 68 11.59 0.39 -5.34
N HIS A 69 10.81 -0.55 -5.88
CA HIS A 69 11.31 -1.60 -6.75
C HIS A 69 11.93 -0.99 -8.02
N PRO A 70 13.09 -1.47 -8.52
CA PRO A 70 13.76 -0.89 -9.70
C PRO A 70 12.89 -0.85 -10.97
N ALA A 71 11.98 -1.82 -11.12
CA ALA A 71 11.04 -1.84 -12.23
C ALA A 71 9.90 -0.82 -12.12
N ASN A 72 9.74 -0.14 -10.97
CA ASN A 72 8.72 0.90 -10.84
C ASN A 72 9.10 2.09 -11.74
N PRO A 73 8.24 2.45 -12.70
CA PRO A 73 8.58 3.44 -13.71
C PRO A 73 8.54 4.89 -13.21
N ARG A 74 8.06 5.11 -11.98
CA ARG A 74 7.93 6.46 -11.44
C ARG A 74 9.28 7.01 -11.01
N ASN A 75 9.64 8.18 -11.55
CA ASN A 75 10.83 8.89 -11.12
C ASN A 75 10.67 9.35 -9.66
N GLN A 76 11.48 8.78 -8.77
CA GLN A 76 11.43 9.08 -7.33
C GLN A 76 12.02 10.47 -7.03
N GLU A 77 13.01 10.91 -7.77
CA GLU A 77 13.64 12.23 -7.61
C GLU A 77 12.69 13.39 -8.00
N ALA A 78 11.69 13.09 -8.84
CA ALA A 78 10.66 14.06 -9.22
C ALA A 78 9.49 14.13 -8.21
N LEU A 79 9.51 13.34 -7.15
CA LEU A 79 8.49 13.42 -6.09
C LEU A 79 8.75 14.65 -5.22
N THR A 80 7.82 15.58 -5.27
CA THR A 80 7.80 16.82 -4.47
C THR A 80 6.41 16.97 -3.85
N ASP A 81 6.26 17.84 -2.87
CA ASP A 81 4.96 18.16 -2.27
C ASP A 81 3.93 18.56 -3.33
N TYR A 82 4.35 19.34 -4.29
CA TYR A 82 3.49 19.73 -5.39
C TYR A 82 3.02 18.54 -6.24
N SER A 83 3.92 17.58 -6.51
CA SER A 83 3.58 16.38 -7.30
C SER A 83 2.65 15.40 -6.60
N VAL A 84 2.56 15.47 -5.27
CA VAL A 84 1.72 14.59 -4.44
C VAL A 84 0.60 15.33 -3.70
N ARG A 85 0.42 16.65 -3.94
CA ARG A 85 -0.56 17.51 -3.24
C ARG A 85 -1.99 16.96 -3.25
N ASP A 86 -2.33 16.21 -4.28
CA ASP A 86 -3.64 15.59 -4.45
C ASP A 86 -3.94 14.47 -3.44
N ILE A 87 -2.91 13.82 -2.89
CA ILE A 87 -3.05 12.75 -1.91
C ILE A 87 -2.43 13.08 -0.55
N LEU A 88 -1.49 14.04 -0.49
CA LEU A 88 -0.76 14.33 0.74
C LEU A 88 -1.71 14.78 1.86
N LYS A 89 -2.56 15.75 1.58
CA LYS A 89 -3.53 16.26 2.58
C LYS A 89 -4.44 15.16 3.13
N GLN A 90 -4.95 14.29 2.27
CA GLN A 90 -5.79 13.18 2.68
C GLN A 90 -5.02 12.19 3.57
N ILE A 91 -3.75 11.90 3.23
CA ILE A 91 -2.92 10.99 4.04
C ILE A 91 -2.57 11.61 5.39
N GLU A 92 -2.31 12.91 5.45
CA GLU A 92 -2.11 13.64 6.71
C GLU A 92 -3.33 13.52 7.64
N GLU A 93 -4.53 13.70 7.09
CA GLU A 93 -5.78 13.70 7.85
C GLU A 93 -6.22 12.28 8.28
N ARG A 94 -6.19 11.30 7.37
CA ARG A 94 -6.84 10.00 7.55
C ARG A 94 -5.92 8.79 7.40
N GLY A 95 -4.69 8.99 6.96
CA GLY A 95 -3.79 7.91 6.55
C GLY A 95 -4.07 7.41 5.13
N VAL A 96 -3.59 6.21 4.83
CA VAL A 96 -3.65 5.62 3.49
C VAL A 96 -4.93 4.80 3.32
N ASP A 97 -5.76 5.15 2.34
CA ASP A 97 -7.03 4.45 2.04
C ASP A 97 -6.83 3.22 1.12
N THR A 98 -5.72 3.14 0.41
CA THR A 98 -5.45 2.06 -0.55
C THR A 98 -4.04 1.55 -0.36
N GLU A 99 -3.90 0.26 -0.16
CA GLU A 99 -2.61 -0.39 0.08
C GLU A 99 -1.67 -0.28 -1.13
N GLY A 100 -0.36 -0.22 -0.86
CA GLY A 100 0.65 -0.43 -1.89
C GLY A 100 0.85 -1.92 -2.18
N ILE A 101 1.59 -2.24 -3.24
CA ILE A 101 1.97 -3.60 -3.59
C ILE A 101 3.48 -3.72 -3.55
N ALA A 102 3.98 -4.71 -2.82
CA ALA A 102 5.42 -4.92 -2.62
C ALA A 102 5.80 -6.40 -2.67
N VAL A 103 7.08 -6.66 -2.84
CA VAL A 103 7.72 -7.92 -2.49
C VAL A 103 8.66 -7.70 -1.32
N LYS A 104 8.93 -8.73 -0.52
CA LYS A 104 9.89 -8.64 0.57
C LYS A 104 11.17 -9.36 0.19
N ARG A 105 12.30 -8.62 0.18
CA ARG A 105 13.63 -9.17 -0.10
C ARG A 105 14.61 -8.65 0.94
N ASP A 106 15.40 -9.54 1.51
CA ASP A 106 16.44 -9.20 2.52
C ASP A 106 15.92 -8.34 3.68
N GLY A 107 14.70 -8.59 4.12
CA GLY A 107 14.06 -7.86 5.20
C GLY A 107 13.41 -6.53 4.81
N VAL A 108 13.61 -6.05 3.57
CA VAL A 108 13.09 -4.79 3.04
C VAL A 108 11.89 -5.03 2.12
N TYR A 109 10.90 -4.16 2.17
CA TYR A 109 9.75 -4.17 1.26
C TYR A 109 10.05 -3.33 0.02
N LEU A 110 10.16 -3.98 -1.15
CA LEU A 110 10.37 -3.33 -2.44
C LEU A 110 9.01 -3.04 -3.08
N LEU A 111 8.60 -1.78 -3.12
CA LEU A 111 7.31 -1.35 -3.64
C LEU A 111 7.27 -1.40 -5.16
N ILE A 112 6.47 -2.30 -5.71
CA ILE A 112 6.14 -2.34 -7.13
C ILE A 112 5.15 -1.23 -7.47
N GLU A 113 4.18 -0.98 -6.54
CA GLU A 113 3.18 0.08 -6.66
C GLU A 113 3.01 0.79 -5.30
N GLY A 114 2.68 2.08 -5.32
CA GLY A 114 2.44 2.88 -4.11
C GLY A 114 3.58 3.82 -3.71
N SER A 115 4.56 4.07 -4.58
CA SER A 115 5.72 4.93 -4.29
C SER A 115 5.33 6.37 -3.87
N ARG A 116 4.26 6.94 -4.44
CA ARG A 116 3.74 8.26 -4.02
C ARG A 116 3.16 8.20 -2.60
N ARG A 117 2.42 7.13 -2.29
CA ARG A 117 1.87 6.92 -0.93
C ARG A 117 3.00 6.74 0.09
N ARG A 118 4.05 5.96 -0.27
CA ARG A 118 5.26 5.85 0.55
C ARG A 118 5.88 7.22 0.86
N PHE A 119 6.07 8.05 -0.16
CA PHE A 119 6.62 9.40 0.01
C PHE A 119 5.76 10.23 0.96
N CYS A 120 4.44 10.21 0.79
CA CYS A 120 3.52 10.91 1.69
C CYS A 120 3.52 10.35 3.11
N CYS A 121 3.60 9.02 3.29
CA CYS A 121 3.65 8.40 4.61
C CYS A 121 4.90 8.78 5.38
N ILE A 122 6.07 8.81 4.72
CA ILE A 122 7.31 9.27 5.36
C ILE A 122 7.16 10.72 5.81
N LYS A 123 6.61 11.59 4.96
CA LYS A 123 6.46 13.00 5.24
C LYS A 123 5.41 13.30 6.32
N ALA A 124 4.29 12.60 6.28
CA ALA A 124 3.16 12.79 7.19
C ALA A 124 3.26 11.93 8.47
N GLU A 125 4.35 11.18 8.64
CA GLU A 125 4.54 10.24 9.76
C GLU A 125 3.35 9.29 9.94
N LYS A 126 2.90 8.68 8.83
CA LYS A 126 1.77 7.74 8.79
C LYS A 126 2.23 6.33 8.46
N ASP A 127 1.48 5.35 8.95
CA ASP A 127 1.68 3.95 8.63
C ASP A 127 1.45 3.69 7.13
N LEU A 128 2.21 2.75 6.57
CA LEU A 128 2.09 2.35 5.17
C LEU A 128 1.52 0.93 5.07
N PRO A 129 0.25 0.76 4.71
CA PRO A 129 -0.33 -0.54 4.44
C PRO A 129 0.12 -1.07 3.07
N LEU A 130 0.49 -2.35 3.04
CA LEU A 130 1.02 -3.05 1.86
C LEU A 130 0.37 -4.42 1.68
N TRP A 131 0.13 -4.79 0.43
CA TRP A 131 -0.01 -6.18 0.01
C TRP A 131 1.36 -6.71 -0.39
N VAL A 132 1.86 -7.69 0.35
CA VAL A 132 3.20 -8.27 0.14
C VAL A 132 3.06 -9.59 -0.58
N LEU A 133 3.53 -9.63 -1.81
CA LEU A 133 3.59 -10.83 -2.66
C LEU A 133 4.86 -11.63 -2.36
N PRO A 134 4.87 -12.95 -2.62
CA PRO A 134 6.08 -13.76 -2.61
C PRO A 134 7.13 -13.22 -3.59
N ASP A 135 8.41 -13.45 -3.31
CA ASP A 135 9.53 -12.97 -4.16
C ASP A 135 9.73 -13.77 -5.47
N GLU A 136 8.78 -14.63 -5.81
CA GLU A 136 8.79 -15.50 -7.01
C GLU A 136 8.23 -14.79 -8.26
N LEU A 137 8.12 -13.47 -8.26
CA LEU A 137 7.56 -12.72 -9.39
C LEU A 137 8.49 -12.69 -10.58
N THR A 138 7.95 -12.98 -11.76
CA THR A 138 8.61 -12.74 -13.03
C THR A 138 8.55 -11.25 -13.41
N GLU A 139 9.39 -10.83 -14.35
CA GLU A 139 9.33 -9.47 -14.91
C GLU A 139 7.94 -9.16 -15.51
N ASP A 140 7.33 -10.14 -16.19
CA ASP A 140 5.98 -10.01 -16.75
C ASP A 140 4.91 -9.86 -15.68
N ASP A 141 5.02 -10.53 -14.55
CA ASP A 141 4.12 -10.37 -13.41
C ASP A 141 4.21 -8.94 -12.85
N ILE A 142 5.43 -8.44 -12.65
CA ILE A 142 5.68 -7.07 -12.16
C ILE A 142 5.10 -6.04 -13.13
N ASN A 143 5.35 -6.20 -14.43
CA ASN A 143 4.80 -5.32 -15.46
C ASN A 143 3.28 -5.35 -15.50
N SER A 144 2.67 -6.51 -15.27
CA SER A 144 1.21 -6.67 -15.16
C SER A 144 0.64 -5.89 -13.98
N ILE A 145 1.28 -5.96 -12.80
CA ILE A 145 0.89 -5.18 -11.60
C ILE A 145 0.98 -3.68 -11.89
N ILE A 146 2.10 -3.22 -12.47
CA ILE A 146 2.32 -1.82 -12.81
C ILE A 146 1.24 -1.34 -13.78
N SER A 147 0.97 -2.10 -14.83
CA SER A 147 -0.04 -1.76 -15.84
C SER A 147 -1.46 -1.67 -15.25
N ALA A 148 -1.83 -2.60 -14.37
CA ALA A 148 -3.11 -2.59 -13.69
C ALA A 148 -3.26 -1.35 -12.77
N ALA A 149 -2.20 -0.99 -12.06
CA ALA A 149 -2.19 0.19 -11.18
C ALA A 149 -2.31 1.52 -11.96
N GLN A 150 -1.81 1.58 -13.19
CA GLN A 150 -1.93 2.76 -14.06
C GLN A 150 -3.37 3.04 -14.52
N THR A 151 -4.24 2.05 -14.50
CA THR A 151 -5.65 2.22 -14.83
C THR A 151 -6.32 3.21 -13.86
N SER A 152 -5.83 3.29 -12.63
CA SER A 152 -6.31 4.22 -11.59
C SER A 152 -5.78 5.66 -11.77
N ARG A 153 -4.57 5.82 -12.30
CA ARG A 153 -3.98 7.13 -12.60
C ARG A 153 -2.92 7.01 -13.70
N LYS A 154 -3.20 7.64 -14.84
CA LYS A 154 -2.27 7.71 -15.97
C LYS A 154 -0.98 8.44 -15.59
N PHE A 155 0.15 7.96 -16.11
CA PHE A 155 1.39 8.71 -16.05
C PHE A 155 1.28 10.06 -16.78
N SER A 156 2.00 11.05 -16.29
CA SER A 156 2.20 12.28 -17.04
C SER A 156 3.01 12.00 -18.31
N TYR A 157 2.87 12.86 -19.31
CA TYR A 157 3.69 12.77 -20.53
C TYR A 157 5.20 12.73 -20.25
N ARG A 158 5.64 13.49 -19.24
CA ARG A 158 7.04 13.49 -18.79
C ARG A 158 7.49 12.14 -18.25
N GLU A 159 6.68 11.52 -17.40
CA GLU A 159 6.98 10.17 -16.84
C GLU A 159 7.06 9.12 -17.96
N VAL A 160 6.14 9.17 -18.92
CA VAL A 160 6.18 8.29 -20.09
C VAL A 160 7.42 8.53 -20.94
N GLY A 161 7.81 9.80 -21.14
CA GLY A 161 9.04 10.15 -21.86
C GLY A 161 10.29 9.55 -21.20
N PHE A 162 10.42 9.64 -19.88
CA PHE A 162 11.52 8.99 -19.15
C PHE A 162 11.53 7.46 -19.29
N GLN A 163 10.36 6.82 -19.28
CA GLN A 163 10.27 5.38 -19.52
C GLN A 163 10.75 5.01 -20.93
N PHE A 164 10.43 5.83 -21.92
CA PHE A 164 10.88 5.61 -23.30
C PHE A 164 12.39 5.73 -23.42
N ILE A 165 13.00 6.75 -22.81
CA ILE A 165 14.45 6.92 -22.80
C ILE A 165 15.13 5.71 -22.14
N LYS A 166 14.67 5.31 -20.94
CA LYS A 166 15.21 4.13 -20.26
C LYS A 166 15.08 2.86 -21.11
N LYS A 167 13.94 2.67 -21.78
CA LYS A 167 13.72 1.50 -22.65
C LYS A 167 14.63 1.54 -23.90
N MET A 168 14.88 2.70 -24.45
CA MET A 168 15.84 2.86 -25.55
C MET A 168 17.25 2.47 -25.11
N GLU A 169 17.70 2.94 -23.95
CA GLU A 169 19.00 2.58 -23.37
C GLU A 169 19.11 1.06 -23.11
N GLU A 170 18.12 0.46 -22.46
CA GLU A 170 18.07 -0.99 -22.14
C GLU A 170 18.13 -1.88 -23.40
N LYS A 171 17.51 -1.44 -24.50
CA LYS A 171 17.42 -2.21 -25.75
C LYS A 171 18.43 -1.78 -26.81
N GLY A 172 19.21 -0.75 -26.54
CA GLY A 172 20.18 -0.19 -27.51
C GLY A 172 19.53 0.48 -28.73
N PHE A 173 18.29 0.99 -28.57
CA PHE A 173 17.62 1.72 -29.66
C PHE A 173 18.18 3.14 -29.76
N SER A 174 18.44 3.57 -31.02
CA SER A 174 18.99 4.89 -31.32
C SER A 174 17.94 5.86 -31.84
N THR A 175 16.77 5.36 -32.23
CA THR A 175 15.72 6.16 -32.86
C THR A 175 14.35 5.96 -32.25
N ASN A 176 13.48 6.98 -32.37
CA ASN A 176 12.09 6.87 -31.93
C ASN A 176 11.29 5.84 -32.75
N GLU A 177 11.67 5.62 -33.99
CA GLU A 177 11.07 4.65 -34.89
C GLU A 177 11.31 3.22 -34.41
N GLU A 178 12.53 2.90 -33.97
CA GLU A 178 12.87 1.60 -33.42
C GLU A 178 12.07 1.32 -32.14
N LEU A 179 11.99 2.30 -31.23
CA LEU A 179 11.18 2.19 -30.04
C LEU A 179 9.68 2.05 -30.37
N ALA A 180 9.18 2.83 -31.32
CA ALA A 180 7.78 2.78 -31.75
C ALA A 180 7.43 1.41 -32.33
N ALA A 181 8.30 0.84 -33.17
CA ALA A 181 8.13 -0.49 -33.72
C ALA A 181 8.11 -1.57 -32.61
N TYR A 182 9.03 -1.48 -31.64
CA TYR A 182 9.09 -2.38 -30.50
C TYR A 182 7.85 -2.32 -29.62
N LEU A 183 7.31 -1.09 -29.40
CA LEU A 183 6.12 -0.88 -28.56
C LEU A 183 4.80 -1.07 -29.32
N GLY A 184 4.81 -1.24 -30.64
CA GLY A 184 3.61 -1.33 -31.47
C GLY A 184 2.78 -0.05 -31.52
N ILE A 185 3.39 1.13 -31.38
CA ILE A 185 2.74 2.45 -31.41
C ILE A 185 3.32 3.32 -32.53
N SER A 186 2.63 4.42 -32.87
CA SER A 186 3.17 5.34 -33.90
C SER A 186 4.36 6.12 -33.37
N HIS A 187 5.35 6.42 -34.24
CA HIS A 187 6.52 7.25 -33.91
C HIS A 187 6.12 8.64 -33.42
N VAL A 188 5.02 9.20 -33.93
CA VAL A 188 4.45 10.47 -33.46
C VAL A 188 4.01 10.40 -32.00
N SER A 189 3.52 9.23 -31.55
CA SER A 189 3.16 9.02 -30.15
C SER A 189 4.38 8.95 -29.23
N VAL A 190 5.53 8.50 -29.74
CA VAL A 190 6.81 8.53 -29.02
C VAL A 190 7.34 9.96 -28.95
N ALA A 191 7.38 10.68 -30.07
CA ALA A 191 7.94 12.03 -30.15
C ALA A 191 7.17 13.10 -29.35
N LYS A 192 5.90 12.87 -29.03
CA LYS A 192 5.07 13.80 -28.24
C LYS A 192 5.24 13.65 -26.72
N ARG A 193 6.10 12.77 -26.25
CA ARG A 193 6.27 12.42 -24.83
C ARG A 193 7.68 12.64 -24.35
#